data_80477e1ccd1db6d1f1a8a38a5b925951
#
_entry.id   80477e1ccd1db6d1f1a8a38a5b925951
#
_cell.length_a   1.000
_cell.length_b   1.000
_cell.length_c   1.000
_cell.angle_alpha   90.00
_cell.angle_beta   90.00
_cell.angle_gamma   90.00
#
_symmetry.space_group_name_H-M   'P 1'
#
loop_
_entity.id
_entity.type
_entity.pdbx_description
1 polymer ?
#
loop_
_entity_poly.entity_id
_entity_poly.type
_entity_poly.pdbx_seq_one_letter_code
_entity_poly.pdbx_strand_id
1 'polypeptide(L)'
;MSAALSRPPAPDPEPLPATVPDSHCHLDMMVGPVGPVLAQAARSGISRVVTVGCDVPSSQWAADCAAEHGSVIAAVAIHPNETAAAAAGPGGRDGVLAQIADLAAQPRVRAVGETGLDYYRDSAPPEVQRDWFRAHIDIAKAAGKALMIHDRDAHDDVLAILAQRGAPEHVIFHCFSGDEAMARRCAEAGYVLSFAGTLTFASAPGLRAAAAAVPPELLLVETDAPFLAPVPARGKLNAPALAAHTLRALAAARGIDAAAMCEIVSRNAERVFGAW
;
A
#
# COMPACT_ATOMS: atom_id res chain seq x y z
N MET A 1 -8.46 -5.21 20.25
CA MET A 1 -9.12 -4.66 19.02
C MET A 1 -8.89 -3.17 19.00
N SER A 2 -8.34 -2.65 17.90
CA SER A 2 -8.02 -1.21 17.75
C SER A 2 -9.32 -0.38 17.81
N ALA A 3 -9.27 0.81 18.44
CA ALA A 3 -10.38 1.78 18.47
C ALA A 3 -10.90 2.19 17.06
N ALA A 4 -10.14 1.90 16.02
CA ALA A 4 -10.55 2.11 14.64
C ALA A 4 -11.70 1.18 14.23
N LEU A 5 -11.72 -0.06 14.66
CA LEU A 5 -12.71 -1.08 14.27
C LEU A 5 -14.10 -0.91 14.93
N SER A 6 -14.22 -0.04 15.96
CA SER A 6 -15.50 0.27 16.61
C SER A 6 -16.25 1.44 15.95
N ARG A 7 -15.71 2.03 14.89
CA ARG A 7 -16.34 3.17 14.19
C ARG A 7 -17.49 2.70 13.30
N PRO A 8 -18.53 3.53 13.10
CA PRO A 8 -19.61 3.20 12.18
C PRO A 8 -19.09 3.17 10.72
N PRO A 9 -19.70 2.36 9.84
CA PRO A 9 -19.33 2.32 8.44
C PRO A 9 -19.55 3.68 7.76
N ALA A 10 -18.73 3.97 6.77
CA ALA A 10 -18.93 5.13 5.90
C ALA A 10 -20.03 4.86 4.87
N PRO A 11 -20.76 5.90 4.41
CA PRO A 11 -21.63 5.75 3.26
C PRO A 11 -20.82 5.45 1.99
N ASP A 12 -21.44 4.74 1.05
CA ASP A 12 -20.82 4.49 -0.25
C ASP A 12 -20.57 5.83 -0.98
N PRO A 13 -19.39 6.02 -1.57
CA PRO A 13 -19.13 7.20 -2.40
C PRO A 13 -19.89 7.09 -3.72
N GLU A 14 -20.07 8.23 -4.39
CA GLU A 14 -20.52 8.23 -5.77
C GLU A 14 -19.56 7.36 -6.63
N PRO A 15 -20.07 6.52 -7.54
CA PRO A 15 -19.23 5.69 -8.38
C PRO A 15 -18.25 6.49 -9.25
N LEU A 16 -17.06 5.96 -9.45
CA LEU A 16 -16.10 6.53 -10.40
C LEU A 16 -16.55 6.33 -11.85
N PRO A 17 -16.16 7.22 -12.78
CA PRO A 17 -16.52 7.10 -14.20
C PRO A 17 -15.89 5.91 -14.92
N ALA A 18 -14.79 5.38 -14.38
CA ALA A 18 -14.14 4.14 -14.83
C ALA A 18 -13.54 3.42 -13.61
N THR A 19 -13.23 2.13 -13.77
CA THR A 19 -12.75 1.32 -12.65
C THR A 19 -11.27 1.54 -12.38
N VAL A 20 -10.88 1.50 -11.10
CA VAL A 20 -9.50 1.56 -10.63
C VAL A 20 -9.24 0.52 -9.55
N PRO A 21 -7.99 0.11 -9.29
CA PRO A 21 -7.66 -0.67 -8.11
C PRO A 21 -7.53 0.21 -6.85
N ASP A 22 -7.76 -0.40 -5.69
CA ASP A 22 -7.20 0.03 -4.41
C ASP A 22 -5.85 -0.67 -4.25
N SER A 23 -4.75 0.09 -4.29
CA SER A 23 -3.41 -0.49 -4.32
C SER A 23 -2.88 -0.91 -2.95
N HIS A 24 -3.61 -0.66 -1.86
CA HIS A 24 -3.21 -1.08 -0.51
C HIS A 24 -4.39 -1.03 0.48
N CYS A 25 -4.75 -2.18 1.01
CA CYS A 25 -5.65 -2.29 2.16
C CYS A 25 -5.39 -3.58 2.95
N HIS A 26 -5.94 -3.68 4.16
CA HIS A 26 -5.86 -4.84 5.04
C HIS A 26 -7.23 -5.51 5.13
N LEU A 27 -7.55 -6.39 4.17
CA LEU A 27 -8.85 -7.08 4.14
C LEU A 27 -9.06 -8.02 5.32
N ASP A 28 -7.99 -8.58 5.90
CA ASP A 28 -7.99 -9.40 7.11
C ASP A 28 -8.44 -8.64 8.35
N MET A 29 -8.24 -7.32 8.37
CA MET A 29 -8.64 -6.42 9.46
C MET A 29 -10.04 -5.85 9.27
N MET A 30 -10.72 -6.13 8.15
CA MET A 30 -12.06 -5.59 7.90
C MET A 30 -13.14 -6.32 8.70
N VAL A 31 -14.21 -5.61 9.00
CA VAL A 31 -15.37 -6.20 9.71
C VAL A 31 -16.26 -6.94 8.71
N GLY A 32 -16.43 -8.24 8.94
CA GLY A 32 -17.34 -9.09 8.14
C GLY A 32 -16.63 -9.84 7.00
N PRO A 33 -17.40 -10.56 6.17
CA PRO A 33 -16.87 -11.36 5.07
C PRO A 33 -16.26 -10.51 3.95
N VAL A 34 -15.24 -11.02 3.28
CA VAL A 34 -14.52 -10.33 2.19
C VAL A 34 -15.45 -10.06 0.98
N GLY A 35 -16.28 -11.01 0.57
CA GLY A 35 -17.15 -10.87 -0.59
C GLY A 35 -18.04 -9.62 -0.59
N PRO A 36 -18.79 -9.32 0.46
CA PRO A 36 -19.55 -8.07 0.61
C PRO A 36 -18.69 -6.80 0.54
N VAL A 37 -17.47 -6.80 1.11
CA VAL A 37 -16.53 -5.66 1.03
C VAL A 37 -16.10 -5.42 -0.42
N LEU A 38 -15.73 -6.47 -1.14
CA LEU A 38 -15.38 -6.39 -2.56
C LEU A 38 -16.57 -5.95 -3.44
N ALA A 39 -17.78 -6.44 -3.14
CA ALA A 39 -18.98 -6.03 -3.85
C ALA A 39 -19.30 -4.53 -3.62
N GLN A 40 -19.08 -4.01 -2.40
CA GLN A 40 -19.21 -2.60 -2.10
C GLN A 40 -18.18 -1.78 -2.89
N ALA A 41 -16.91 -2.21 -2.89
CA ALA A 41 -15.84 -1.58 -3.64
C ALA A 41 -16.17 -1.49 -5.14
N ALA A 42 -16.62 -2.60 -5.74
CA ALA A 42 -16.98 -2.66 -7.15
C ALA A 42 -18.11 -1.68 -7.53
N ARG A 43 -19.13 -1.52 -6.66
CA ARG A 43 -20.21 -0.52 -6.90
C ARG A 43 -19.68 0.91 -6.94
N SER A 44 -18.58 1.18 -6.25
CA SER A 44 -17.94 2.51 -6.19
C SER A 44 -16.91 2.73 -7.31
N GLY A 45 -16.71 1.74 -8.19
CA GLY A 45 -15.71 1.79 -9.25
C GLY A 45 -14.33 1.24 -8.84
N ILE A 46 -14.23 0.59 -7.66
CA ILE A 46 -13.00 -0.07 -7.22
C ILE A 46 -13.14 -1.57 -7.52
N SER A 47 -12.64 -1.98 -8.67
CA SER A 47 -12.86 -3.34 -9.20
C SER A 47 -11.81 -4.35 -8.78
N ARG A 48 -10.68 -3.89 -8.25
CA ARG A 48 -9.51 -4.70 -7.90
C ARG A 48 -8.90 -4.17 -6.61
N VAL A 49 -8.29 -5.06 -5.81
CA VAL A 49 -7.77 -4.73 -4.49
C VAL A 49 -6.45 -5.45 -4.25
N VAL A 50 -5.45 -4.76 -3.72
CA VAL A 50 -4.25 -5.35 -3.15
C VAL A 50 -4.46 -5.50 -1.65
N THR A 51 -4.54 -6.75 -1.15
CA THR A 51 -4.56 -7.02 0.29
C THR A 51 -3.14 -7.25 0.82
N VAL A 52 -2.83 -6.70 1.98
CA VAL A 52 -1.45 -6.59 2.45
C VAL A 52 -1.28 -7.26 3.81
N GLY A 53 -0.33 -8.19 3.91
CA GLY A 53 0.09 -8.81 5.16
C GLY A 53 1.19 -8.02 5.86
N CYS A 54 1.18 -8.04 7.20
CA CYS A 54 2.15 -7.35 8.05
C CYS A 54 3.06 -8.30 8.84
N ASP A 55 2.67 -9.57 8.92
CA ASP A 55 3.39 -10.68 9.55
C ASP A 55 3.15 -11.97 8.78
N VAL A 56 3.73 -13.11 9.21
CA VAL A 56 3.56 -14.39 8.50
C VAL A 56 2.09 -14.83 8.47
N PRO A 57 1.33 -14.81 9.59
CA PRO A 57 -0.08 -15.21 9.56
C PRO A 57 -0.94 -14.36 8.62
N SER A 58 -0.84 -13.04 8.67
CA SER A 58 -1.60 -12.14 7.80
C SER A 58 -1.12 -12.20 6.34
N SER A 59 0.17 -12.44 6.09
CA SER A 59 0.71 -12.67 4.75
C SER A 59 0.20 -13.97 4.14
N GLN A 60 0.11 -15.05 4.93
CA GLN A 60 -0.51 -16.29 4.47
C GLN A 60 -2.00 -16.08 4.16
N TRP A 61 -2.72 -15.42 5.07
CA TRP A 61 -4.13 -15.09 4.86
C TRP A 61 -4.34 -14.25 3.58
N ALA A 62 -3.49 -13.26 3.34
CA ALA A 62 -3.56 -12.41 2.14
C ALA A 62 -3.35 -13.22 0.85
N ALA A 63 -2.38 -14.14 0.85
CA ALA A 63 -2.13 -15.03 -0.27
C ALA A 63 -3.33 -15.96 -0.54
N ASP A 64 -3.93 -16.56 0.50
CA ASP A 64 -5.10 -17.42 0.40
C ASP A 64 -6.32 -16.62 -0.09
N CYS A 65 -6.57 -15.43 0.44
CA CYS A 65 -7.64 -14.55 -0.01
C CYS A 65 -7.48 -14.18 -1.49
N ALA A 66 -6.27 -13.91 -1.94
CA ALA A 66 -5.98 -13.61 -3.35
C ALA A 66 -6.20 -14.85 -4.26
N ALA A 67 -5.98 -16.06 -3.75
CA ALA A 67 -6.26 -17.30 -4.48
C ALA A 67 -7.77 -17.55 -4.62
N GLU A 68 -8.56 -17.18 -3.61
CA GLU A 68 -10.02 -17.38 -3.59
C GLU A 68 -10.79 -16.31 -4.39
N HIS A 69 -10.27 -15.08 -4.47
CA HIS A 69 -10.98 -13.94 -5.06
C HIS A 69 -10.25 -13.36 -6.27
N GLY A 70 -10.80 -13.56 -7.48
CA GLY A 70 -10.19 -13.11 -8.74
C GLY A 70 -9.90 -11.60 -8.84
N SER A 71 -10.61 -10.76 -8.05
CA SER A 71 -10.39 -9.32 -7.97
C SER A 71 -9.32 -8.90 -6.95
N VAL A 72 -8.71 -9.87 -6.24
CA VAL A 72 -7.72 -9.62 -5.19
C VAL A 72 -6.37 -10.15 -5.61
N ILE A 73 -5.32 -9.39 -5.35
CA ILE A 73 -3.92 -9.84 -5.33
C ILE A 73 -3.33 -9.53 -3.95
N ALA A 74 -2.21 -10.16 -3.62
CA ALA A 74 -1.59 -10.00 -2.31
C ALA A 74 -0.22 -9.34 -2.37
N ALA A 75 0.11 -8.63 -1.29
CA ALA A 75 1.46 -8.26 -0.90
C ALA A 75 1.80 -8.95 0.42
N VAL A 76 3.03 -9.46 0.57
CA VAL A 76 3.47 -10.25 1.72
C VAL A 76 4.81 -9.78 2.23
N ALA A 77 4.92 -9.51 3.53
CA ALA A 77 6.18 -9.16 4.20
C ALA A 77 6.02 -9.15 5.71
N ILE A 78 7.06 -8.68 6.40
CA ILE A 78 7.03 -8.32 7.81
C ILE A 78 7.12 -6.80 7.88
N HIS A 79 6.06 -6.18 8.44
CA HIS A 79 6.01 -4.74 8.69
C HIS A 79 7.13 -4.30 9.64
N PRO A 80 7.74 -3.13 9.50
CA PRO A 80 8.83 -2.68 10.37
C PRO A 80 8.52 -2.78 11.87
N ASN A 81 7.28 -2.54 12.27
CA ASN A 81 6.86 -2.63 13.67
C ASN A 81 6.73 -4.07 14.21
N GLU A 82 6.68 -5.07 13.32
CA GLU A 82 6.56 -6.49 13.68
C GLU A 82 7.91 -7.23 13.65
N THR A 83 8.98 -6.58 13.19
CA THR A 83 10.29 -7.22 12.97
C THR A 83 10.90 -7.79 14.23
N ALA A 84 10.80 -7.11 15.38
CA ALA A 84 11.33 -7.58 16.65
C ALA A 84 10.56 -8.82 17.15
N ALA A 85 9.23 -8.81 17.06
CA ALA A 85 8.37 -9.93 17.44
C ALA A 85 8.60 -11.12 16.50
N ALA A 86 8.70 -10.89 15.21
CA ALA A 86 8.98 -11.92 14.21
C ALA A 86 10.33 -12.59 14.43
N ALA A 87 11.38 -11.84 14.78
CA ALA A 87 12.70 -12.38 15.08
C ALA A 87 12.72 -13.27 16.33
N ALA A 88 11.83 -13.05 17.27
CA ALA A 88 11.70 -13.87 18.48
C ALA A 88 10.84 -15.12 18.27
N GLY A 89 10.17 -15.25 17.13
CA GLY A 89 9.31 -16.37 16.80
C GLY A 89 10.04 -17.65 16.39
N PRO A 90 9.30 -18.75 16.14
CA PRO A 90 9.89 -20.03 15.71
C PRO A 90 10.70 -19.88 14.41
N GLY A 91 11.91 -20.43 14.40
CA GLY A 91 12.83 -20.36 13.27
C GLY A 91 13.64 -19.05 13.18
N GLY A 92 13.37 -18.09 14.08
CA GLY A 92 14.04 -16.80 14.11
C GLY A 92 13.85 -16.01 12.82
N ARG A 93 14.67 -14.98 12.64
CA ARG A 93 14.62 -14.10 11.46
C ARG A 93 14.69 -14.88 10.13
N ASP A 94 15.65 -15.77 10.00
CA ASP A 94 15.90 -16.47 8.72
C ASP A 94 14.76 -17.43 8.35
N GLY A 95 14.18 -18.13 9.35
CA GLY A 95 13.02 -18.98 9.14
C GLY A 95 11.77 -18.19 8.73
N VAL A 96 11.57 -17.00 9.28
CA VAL A 96 10.47 -16.10 8.90
C VAL A 96 10.68 -15.55 7.48
N LEU A 97 11.90 -15.11 7.14
CA LEU A 97 12.22 -14.62 5.79
C LEU A 97 12.05 -15.71 4.73
N ALA A 98 12.39 -16.96 5.05
CA ALA A 98 12.14 -18.09 4.15
C ALA A 98 10.64 -18.28 3.87
N GLN A 99 9.79 -18.20 4.89
CA GLN A 99 8.32 -18.29 4.72
C GLN A 99 7.79 -17.13 3.86
N ILE A 100 8.28 -15.90 4.07
CA ILE A 100 7.88 -14.77 3.21
C ILE A 100 8.36 -14.98 1.76
N ALA A 101 9.56 -15.51 1.55
CA ALA A 101 10.05 -15.83 0.21
C ALA A 101 9.19 -16.90 -0.50
N ASP A 102 8.77 -17.94 0.22
CA ASP A 102 7.87 -18.98 -0.30
C ASP A 102 6.49 -18.39 -0.66
N LEU A 103 5.94 -17.50 0.17
CA LEU A 103 4.70 -16.79 -0.13
C LEU A 103 4.85 -15.87 -1.34
N ALA A 104 5.96 -15.12 -1.43
CA ALA A 104 6.24 -14.23 -2.55
C ALA A 104 6.33 -14.95 -3.90
N ALA A 105 6.68 -16.22 -3.91
CA ALA A 105 6.71 -17.05 -5.12
C ALA A 105 5.32 -17.42 -5.67
N GLN A 106 4.25 -17.30 -4.88
CA GLN A 106 2.90 -17.67 -5.30
C GLN A 106 2.39 -16.76 -6.43
N PRO A 107 1.60 -17.30 -7.39
CA PRO A 107 1.17 -16.55 -8.58
C PRO A 107 0.34 -15.31 -8.30
N ARG A 108 -0.51 -15.34 -7.25
CA ARG A 108 -1.39 -14.22 -6.88
C ARG A 108 -0.75 -13.23 -5.91
N VAL A 109 0.44 -13.51 -5.40
CA VAL A 109 1.28 -12.56 -4.68
C VAL A 109 2.05 -11.72 -5.70
N ARG A 110 1.83 -10.42 -5.72
CA ARG A 110 2.35 -9.50 -6.74
C ARG A 110 3.33 -8.46 -6.18
N ALA A 111 3.43 -8.36 -4.86
CA ALA A 111 4.41 -7.49 -4.22
C ALA A 111 5.00 -8.15 -2.97
N VAL A 112 6.22 -7.75 -2.63
CA VAL A 112 6.80 -7.92 -1.30
C VAL A 112 6.55 -6.63 -0.54
N GLY A 113 5.73 -6.72 0.50
CA GLY A 113 5.24 -5.59 1.29
C GLY A 113 4.08 -6.00 2.20
N GLU A 114 3.83 -5.24 3.21
CA GLU A 114 4.35 -3.94 3.57
C GLU A 114 5.66 -4.09 4.36
N THR A 115 6.72 -3.49 3.88
CA THR A 115 8.05 -3.51 4.50
C THR A 115 8.68 -2.11 4.46
N GLY A 116 9.74 -1.86 5.20
CA GLY A 116 10.40 -0.56 5.20
C GLY A 116 10.79 -0.11 6.59
N LEU A 117 10.58 1.18 6.90
CA LEU A 117 11.03 1.78 8.15
C LEU A 117 9.91 2.65 8.78
N ASP A 118 9.76 2.53 10.10
CA ASP A 118 8.88 3.37 10.93
C ASP A 118 9.68 3.87 12.13
N TYR A 119 10.10 5.13 12.09
CA TYR A 119 10.83 5.76 13.20
C TYR A 119 9.92 6.56 14.13
N TYR A 120 8.61 6.60 13.81
CA TYR A 120 7.61 7.21 14.67
C TYR A 120 7.20 6.28 15.83
N ARG A 121 7.13 4.96 15.58
CA ARG A 121 6.77 3.97 16.58
C ARG A 121 8.02 3.31 17.16
N ASP A 122 8.03 3.12 18.48
CA ASP A 122 9.13 2.46 19.20
C ASP A 122 8.84 0.96 19.37
N SER A 123 8.52 0.27 18.24
CA SER A 123 8.18 -1.16 18.25
C SER A 123 9.38 -2.07 17.98
N ALA A 124 10.37 -1.57 17.24
CA ALA A 124 11.61 -2.27 16.94
C ALA A 124 12.75 -1.27 16.72
N PRO A 125 13.99 -1.60 17.15
CA PRO A 125 15.14 -0.74 16.93
C PRO A 125 15.36 -0.44 15.44
N PRO A 126 15.80 0.79 15.07
CA PRO A 126 16.01 1.17 13.67
C PRO A 126 16.96 0.25 12.91
N GLU A 127 18.02 -0.25 13.54
CA GLU A 127 18.98 -1.17 12.93
C GLU A 127 18.33 -2.53 12.60
N VAL A 128 17.41 -3.01 13.43
CA VAL A 128 16.65 -4.24 13.16
C VAL A 128 15.72 -4.01 11.96
N GLN A 129 14.96 -2.92 11.96
CA GLN A 129 14.09 -2.59 10.82
C GLN A 129 14.88 -2.48 9.51
N ARG A 130 16.05 -1.80 9.51
CA ARG A 130 16.93 -1.68 8.34
C ARG A 130 17.44 -3.02 7.83
N ASP A 131 17.78 -3.95 8.73
CA ASP A 131 18.24 -5.28 8.34
C ASP A 131 17.13 -6.11 7.67
N TRP A 132 15.91 -6.06 8.23
CA TRP A 132 14.74 -6.70 7.61
C TRP A 132 14.37 -6.08 6.27
N PHE A 133 14.41 -4.75 6.16
CA PHE A 133 14.11 -4.05 4.92
C PHE A 133 15.07 -4.48 3.79
N ARG A 134 16.38 -4.58 4.08
CA ARG A 134 17.36 -5.10 3.10
C ARG A 134 17.04 -6.52 2.65
N ALA A 135 16.63 -7.40 3.57
CA ALA A 135 16.25 -8.76 3.23
C ALA A 135 14.98 -8.81 2.34
N HIS A 136 13.97 -7.98 2.62
CA HIS A 136 12.77 -7.92 1.78
C HIS A 136 13.07 -7.36 0.38
N ILE A 137 13.99 -6.41 0.22
CA ILE A 137 14.48 -5.97 -1.09
C ILE A 137 15.05 -7.15 -1.87
N ASP A 138 15.87 -8.00 -1.23
CA ASP A 138 16.43 -9.18 -1.87
C ASP A 138 15.37 -10.20 -2.27
N ILE A 139 14.38 -10.45 -1.40
CA ILE A 139 13.23 -11.33 -1.71
C ILE A 139 12.46 -10.78 -2.91
N ALA A 140 12.15 -9.47 -2.93
CA ALA A 140 11.43 -8.85 -4.05
C ALA A 140 12.17 -9.03 -5.37
N LYS A 141 13.49 -8.80 -5.37
CA LYS A 141 14.36 -8.99 -6.55
C LYS A 141 14.40 -10.45 -7.00
N ALA A 142 14.57 -11.38 -6.06
CA ALA A 142 14.64 -12.81 -6.37
C ALA A 142 13.31 -13.35 -6.91
N ALA A 143 12.19 -12.87 -6.39
CA ALA A 143 10.85 -13.26 -6.82
C ALA A 143 10.36 -12.50 -8.08
N GLY A 144 11.07 -11.45 -8.53
CA GLY A 144 10.63 -10.59 -9.63
C GLY A 144 9.32 -9.86 -9.32
N LYS A 145 9.13 -9.42 -8.06
CA LYS A 145 7.91 -8.76 -7.57
C LYS A 145 8.17 -7.29 -7.27
N ALA A 146 7.11 -6.49 -7.30
CA ALA A 146 7.15 -5.12 -6.80
C ALA A 146 7.53 -5.09 -5.31
N LEU A 147 8.18 -4.01 -4.87
CA LEU A 147 8.47 -3.74 -3.45
C LEU A 147 7.51 -2.66 -2.96
N MET A 148 6.70 -2.95 -1.96
CA MET A 148 5.75 -2.00 -1.37
C MET A 148 6.26 -1.53 -0.01
N ILE A 149 6.56 -0.23 0.07
CA ILE A 149 7.32 0.36 1.16
C ILE A 149 6.42 1.16 2.10
N HIS A 150 6.52 0.84 3.39
CA HIS A 150 6.15 1.67 4.51
C HIS A 150 7.29 2.63 4.84
N ASP A 151 7.01 3.92 4.87
CA ASP A 151 8.00 4.95 5.20
C ASP A 151 7.38 5.99 6.13
N ARG A 152 7.78 5.98 7.39
CA ARG A 152 7.31 6.93 8.38
C ARG A 152 8.46 7.54 9.18
N ASP A 153 8.69 8.84 8.98
CA ASP A 153 9.79 9.60 9.61
C ASP A 153 11.19 9.00 9.33
N ALA A 154 11.35 8.27 8.19
CA ALA A 154 12.56 7.51 7.85
C ALA A 154 13.02 7.72 6.39
N HIS A 155 12.54 8.75 5.71
CA HIS A 155 12.67 8.98 4.27
C HIS A 155 14.09 8.83 3.72
N ASP A 156 15.07 9.48 4.37
CA ASP A 156 16.46 9.44 3.89
C ASP A 156 17.09 8.06 4.03
N ASP A 157 16.81 7.33 5.11
CA ASP A 157 17.31 5.97 5.30
C ASP A 157 16.68 5.00 4.31
N VAL A 158 15.39 5.11 4.03
CA VAL A 158 14.69 4.30 3.01
C VAL A 158 15.36 4.49 1.65
N LEU A 159 15.51 5.73 1.21
CA LEU A 159 16.14 6.04 -0.09
C LEU A 159 17.61 5.62 -0.14
N ALA A 160 18.37 5.81 0.96
CA ALA A 160 19.75 5.38 1.04
C ALA A 160 19.90 3.87 0.94
N ILE A 161 19.04 3.10 1.62
CA ILE A 161 19.05 1.63 1.57
C ILE A 161 18.69 1.12 0.16
N LEU A 162 17.68 1.71 -0.48
CA LEU A 162 17.33 1.37 -1.87
C LEU A 162 18.51 1.61 -2.83
N ALA A 163 19.18 2.76 -2.69
CA ALA A 163 20.35 3.08 -3.51
C ALA A 163 21.53 2.11 -3.26
N GLN A 164 21.79 1.77 -2.00
CA GLN A 164 22.89 0.87 -1.62
C GLN A 164 22.64 -0.58 -2.03
N ARG A 165 21.40 -1.08 -1.86
CA ARG A 165 21.05 -2.49 -2.12
C ARG A 165 20.72 -2.75 -3.58
N GLY A 166 20.39 -1.71 -4.34
CA GLY A 166 19.82 -1.79 -5.68
C GLY A 166 18.34 -2.14 -5.59
N ALA A 167 17.48 -1.20 -6.00
CA ALA A 167 16.03 -1.36 -5.99
C ALA A 167 15.56 -2.46 -6.97
N PRO A 168 14.46 -3.17 -6.69
CA PRO A 168 13.78 -3.99 -7.69
C PRO A 168 13.18 -3.12 -8.79
N GLU A 169 12.71 -3.75 -9.88
CA GLU A 169 12.18 -3.05 -11.06
C GLU A 169 11.03 -2.08 -10.71
N HIS A 170 10.15 -2.49 -9.80
CA HIS A 170 9.04 -1.66 -9.33
C HIS A 170 9.11 -1.43 -7.83
N VAL A 171 9.17 -0.18 -7.44
CA VAL A 171 9.13 0.27 -6.04
C VAL A 171 7.91 1.15 -5.85
N ILE A 172 7.12 0.89 -4.82
CA ILE A 172 5.92 1.63 -4.45
C ILE A 172 6.12 2.18 -3.04
N PHE A 173 6.06 3.49 -2.88
CA PHE A 173 5.87 4.10 -1.57
C PHE A 173 4.37 4.13 -1.29
N HIS A 174 3.88 3.21 -0.44
CA HIS A 174 2.50 3.23 -0.03
C HIS A 174 2.23 4.37 0.95
N CYS A 175 1.00 4.84 1.01
CA CYS A 175 0.57 5.93 1.90
C CYS A 175 1.57 7.10 1.93
N PHE A 176 2.05 7.52 0.75
CA PHE A 176 3.12 8.51 0.63
C PHE A 176 2.88 9.69 1.56
N SER A 177 3.88 9.99 2.39
CA SER A 177 3.81 11.01 3.45
C SER A 177 4.90 12.08 3.36
N GLY A 178 5.77 12.00 2.33
CA GLY A 178 6.82 12.98 2.09
C GLY A 178 6.30 14.30 1.50
N ASP A 179 7.20 15.25 1.38
CA ASP A 179 6.97 16.53 0.74
C ASP A 179 7.25 16.49 -0.79
N GLU A 180 7.12 17.65 -1.45
CA GLU A 180 7.39 17.78 -2.89
C GLU A 180 8.84 17.44 -3.25
N ALA A 181 9.81 17.78 -2.40
CA ALA A 181 11.23 17.51 -2.66
C ALA A 181 11.50 16.00 -2.64
N MET A 182 10.96 15.28 -1.66
CA MET A 182 11.03 13.82 -1.62
C MET A 182 10.32 13.17 -2.81
N ALA A 183 9.13 13.68 -3.17
CA ALA A 183 8.37 13.16 -4.30
C ALA A 183 9.16 13.27 -5.62
N ARG A 184 9.87 14.37 -5.84
CA ARG A 184 10.76 14.55 -7.00
C ARG A 184 11.94 13.56 -6.98
N ARG A 185 12.59 13.35 -5.83
CA ARG A 185 13.66 12.34 -5.68
C ARG A 185 13.16 10.93 -6.01
N CYS A 186 11.96 10.58 -5.52
CA CYS A 186 11.34 9.29 -5.86
C CYS A 186 11.03 9.19 -7.36
N ALA A 187 10.51 10.25 -7.97
CA ALA A 187 10.19 10.29 -9.39
C ALA A 187 11.44 10.17 -10.28
N GLU A 188 12.55 10.83 -9.93
CA GLU A 188 13.84 10.70 -10.61
C GLU A 188 14.38 9.26 -10.56
N ALA A 189 14.08 8.53 -9.50
CA ALA A 189 14.43 7.11 -9.35
C ALA A 189 13.40 6.15 -10.00
N GLY A 190 12.31 6.68 -10.58
CA GLY A 190 11.25 5.87 -11.19
C GLY A 190 10.31 5.19 -10.17
N TYR A 191 10.31 5.63 -8.91
CA TYR A 191 9.48 5.04 -7.86
C TYR A 191 8.05 5.54 -7.93
N VAL A 192 7.10 4.66 -7.70
CA VAL A 192 5.66 4.93 -7.74
C VAL A 192 5.20 5.40 -6.36
N LEU A 193 4.39 6.45 -6.34
CA LEU A 193 3.82 7.00 -5.11
C LEU A 193 2.33 6.69 -5.05
N SER A 194 1.91 5.99 -4.02
CA SER A 194 0.51 5.69 -3.76
C SER A 194 -0.04 6.65 -2.71
N PHE A 195 -1.16 7.29 -3.02
CA PHE A 195 -1.80 8.29 -2.17
C PHE A 195 -3.04 7.72 -1.50
N ALA A 196 -3.09 7.84 -0.17
CA ALA A 196 -4.20 7.41 0.67
C ALA A 196 -5.19 8.55 0.97
N GLY A 197 -6.17 8.26 1.80
CA GLY A 197 -7.22 9.22 2.24
C GLY A 197 -6.68 10.51 2.86
N THR A 198 -5.45 10.51 3.35
CA THR A 198 -4.74 11.69 3.87
C THR A 198 -4.64 12.83 2.86
N LEU A 199 -4.59 12.54 1.56
CA LEU A 199 -4.58 13.53 0.48
C LEU A 199 -5.81 14.46 0.53
N THR A 200 -6.93 13.96 1.03
CA THR A 200 -8.19 14.71 1.14
C THR A 200 -8.22 15.69 2.33
N PHE A 201 -7.25 15.62 3.25
CA PHE A 201 -7.28 16.40 4.47
C PHE A 201 -6.91 17.86 4.20
N ALA A 202 -7.64 18.80 4.82
CA ALA A 202 -7.35 20.23 4.69
C ALA A 202 -5.91 20.56 5.15
N SER A 203 -5.41 19.84 6.16
CA SER A 203 -4.05 20.00 6.72
C SER A 203 -2.92 19.42 5.86
N ALA A 204 -3.21 18.88 4.66
CA ALA A 204 -2.22 18.22 3.80
C ALA A 204 -1.91 18.99 2.49
N PRO A 205 -1.63 20.31 2.50
CA PRO A 205 -1.30 21.04 1.28
C PRO A 205 0.03 20.57 0.66
N GLY A 206 1.02 20.21 1.48
CA GLY A 206 2.30 19.67 1.02
C GLY A 206 2.15 18.36 0.26
N LEU A 207 1.27 17.47 0.73
CA LEU A 207 0.99 16.20 0.06
C LEU A 207 0.32 16.41 -1.31
N ARG A 208 -0.58 17.41 -1.43
CA ARG A 208 -1.17 17.79 -2.73
C ARG A 208 -0.14 18.39 -3.68
N ALA A 209 0.81 19.18 -3.17
CA ALA A 209 1.93 19.69 -3.96
C ALA A 209 2.82 18.53 -4.46
N ALA A 210 3.15 17.57 -3.59
CA ALA A 210 3.86 16.36 -3.96
C ALA A 210 3.13 15.59 -5.07
N ALA A 211 1.82 15.35 -4.90
CA ALA A 211 0.99 14.65 -5.89
C ALA A 211 0.93 15.38 -7.25
N ALA A 212 0.97 16.73 -7.25
CA ALA A 212 1.02 17.52 -8.48
C ALA A 212 2.38 17.47 -9.18
N ALA A 213 3.47 17.31 -8.43
CA ALA A 213 4.84 17.32 -8.95
C ALA A 213 5.29 16.01 -9.60
N VAL A 214 4.67 14.88 -9.26
CA VAL A 214 5.07 13.55 -9.73
C VAL A 214 4.55 13.30 -11.16
N PRO A 215 5.33 12.69 -12.06
CA PRO A 215 4.86 12.26 -13.37
C PRO A 215 3.61 11.36 -13.29
N PRO A 216 2.63 11.51 -14.19
CA PRO A 216 1.37 10.77 -14.12
C PRO A 216 1.55 9.25 -14.06
N GLU A 217 2.56 8.73 -14.73
CA GLU A 217 2.90 7.30 -14.79
C GLU A 217 3.40 6.72 -13.46
N LEU A 218 3.71 7.57 -12.47
CA LEU A 218 4.21 7.15 -11.16
C LEU A 218 3.19 7.34 -10.04
N LEU A 219 1.90 7.41 -10.37
CA LEU A 219 0.82 7.64 -9.40
C LEU A 219 -0.05 6.39 -9.20
N LEU A 220 -0.34 6.08 -7.95
CA LEU A 220 -1.37 5.13 -7.52
C LEU A 220 -2.29 5.78 -6.49
N VAL A 221 -3.43 5.14 -6.23
CA VAL A 221 -4.35 5.47 -5.14
C VAL A 221 -4.62 4.23 -4.30
N GLU A 222 -4.87 4.47 -3.02
CA GLU A 222 -5.17 3.43 -2.05
C GLU A 222 -6.10 3.93 -0.96
N THR A 223 -6.51 3.02 -0.08
CA THR A 223 -7.27 3.37 1.13
C THR A 223 -6.46 3.26 2.40
N ASP A 224 -5.55 2.32 2.51
CA ASP A 224 -4.98 1.84 3.77
C ASP A 224 -6.10 1.40 4.75
N ALA A 225 -7.21 0.86 4.21
CA ALA A 225 -8.34 0.44 5.03
C ALA A 225 -7.96 -0.73 5.94
N PRO A 226 -8.45 -0.73 7.20
CA PRO A 226 -9.53 0.08 7.79
C PRO A 226 -9.10 1.45 8.35
N PHE A 227 -7.86 1.88 8.11
CA PHE A 227 -7.30 3.13 8.61
C PHE A 227 -7.56 4.31 7.66
N LEU A 228 -7.20 5.54 8.07
CA LEU A 228 -7.04 6.74 7.25
C LEU A 228 -8.28 7.14 6.40
N ALA A 229 -9.51 6.93 6.90
CA ALA A 229 -10.73 7.28 6.17
C ALA A 229 -10.66 8.71 5.59
N PRO A 230 -10.93 8.88 4.27
CA PRO A 230 -10.85 10.18 3.60
C PRO A 230 -11.97 11.13 4.04
N VAL A 231 -11.86 12.42 3.70
CA VAL A 231 -13.00 13.34 3.71
C VAL A 231 -13.93 12.95 2.55
N PRO A 232 -15.28 12.89 2.77
CA PRO A 232 -16.02 13.32 3.96
C PRO A 232 -16.21 12.23 5.04
N ALA A 233 -15.61 11.05 4.88
CA ALA A 233 -15.80 9.89 5.77
C ALA A 233 -14.93 9.91 7.04
N ARG A 234 -14.31 11.03 7.40
CA ARG A 234 -13.50 11.16 8.63
C ARG A 234 -14.27 10.68 9.86
N GLY A 235 -13.58 9.89 10.71
CA GLY A 235 -14.19 9.32 11.93
C GLY A 235 -15.09 8.09 11.69
N LYS A 236 -15.23 7.64 10.44
CA LYS A 236 -15.90 6.40 10.05
C LYS A 236 -14.88 5.28 9.83
N LEU A 237 -15.37 4.05 9.69
CA LEU A 237 -14.56 2.92 9.24
C LEU A 237 -14.19 3.13 7.78
N ASN A 238 -12.90 2.99 7.46
CA ASN A 238 -12.46 3.02 6.07
C ASN A 238 -12.72 1.69 5.38
N ALA A 239 -12.90 1.72 4.06
CA ALA A 239 -13.11 0.53 3.23
C ALA A 239 -12.56 0.79 1.82
N PRO A 240 -12.21 -0.26 1.03
CA PRO A 240 -11.71 -0.11 -0.33
C PRO A 240 -12.57 0.79 -1.24
N ALA A 241 -13.89 0.78 -1.07
CA ALA A 241 -14.82 1.67 -1.77
C ALA A 241 -14.43 3.15 -1.67
N LEU A 242 -13.84 3.57 -0.54
CA LEU A 242 -13.51 4.97 -0.28
C LEU A 242 -12.26 5.46 -1.04
N ALA A 243 -11.51 4.59 -1.73
CA ALA A 243 -10.47 5.00 -2.67
C ALA A 243 -10.99 5.96 -3.75
N ALA A 244 -12.29 5.90 -4.05
CA ALA A 244 -12.95 6.84 -4.96
C ALA A 244 -12.83 8.31 -4.52
N HIS A 245 -12.82 8.59 -3.22
CA HIS A 245 -12.59 9.95 -2.72
C HIS A 245 -11.12 10.37 -2.89
N THR A 246 -10.19 9.46 -2.64
CA THR A 246 -8.75 9.70 -2.83
C THR A 246 -8.44 9.99 -4.30
N LEU A 247 -9.02 9.20 -5.23
CA LEU A 247 -8.84 9.42 -6.67
C LEU A 247 -9.33 10.79 -7.11
N ARG A 248 -10.53 11.21 -6.67
CA ARG A 248 -11.05 12.54 -6.98
C ARG A 248 -10.18 13.67 -6.42
N ALA A 249 -9.64 13.48 -5.22
CA ALA A 249 -8.70 14.44 -4.63
C ALA A 249 -7.39 14.51 -5.41
N LEU A 250 -6.89 13.36 -5.90
CA LEU A 250 -5.70 13.30 -6.75
C LEU A 250 -5.95 13.98 -8.10
N ALA A 251 -7.08 13.72 -8.75
CA ALA A 251 -7.49 14.39 -9.98
C ALA A 251 -7.57 15.91 -9.80
N ALA A 252 -8.21 16.37 -8.73
CA ALA A 252 -8.31 17.79 -8.39
C ALA A 252 -6.95 18.44 -8.13
N ALA A 253 -6.03 17.76 -7.40
CA ALA A 253 -4.69 18.27 -7.12
C ALA A 253 -3.86 18.44 -8.41
N ARG A 254 -4.17 17.67 -9.44
CA ARG A 254 -3.50 17.72 -10.75
C ARG A 254 -4.24 18.55 -11.81
N GLY A 255 -5.43 19.05 -11.50
CA GLY A 255 -6.22 19.86 -12.45
C GLY A 255 -6.73 19.06 -13.66
N ILE A 256 -6.95 17.75 -13.53
CA ILE A 256 -7.51 16.88 -14.58
C ILE A 256 -8.84 16.28 -14.12
N ASP A 257 -9.64 15.78 -15.06
CA ASP A 257 -10.89 15.12 -14.71
C ASP A 257 -10.68 13.71 -14.10
N ALA A 258 -11.73 13.22 -13.42
CA ALA A 258 -11.65 11.94 -12.73
C ALA A 258 -11.56 10.75 -13.71
N ALA A 259 -12.11 10.85 -14.92
CA ALA A 259 -12.04 9.78 -15.91
C ALA A 259 -10.60 9.59 -16.41
N ALA A 260 -9.93 10.69 -16.76
CA ALA A 260 -8.51 10.66 -17.14
C ALA A 260 -7.63 10.11 -16.01
N MET A 261 -7.90 10.49 -14.74
CA MET A 261 -7.16 9.97 -13.60
C MET A 261 -7.42 8.46 -13.39
N CYS A 262 -8.63 7.97 -13.59
CA CYS A 262 -8.94 6.53 -13.55
C CYS A 262 -8.09 5.75 -14.56
N GLU A 263 -7.98 6.23 -15.80
CA GLU A 263 -7.18 5.59 -16.85
C GLU A 263 -5.68 5.55 -16.48
N ILE A 264 -5.16 6.65 -15.95
CA ILE A 264 -3.76 6.75 -15.52
C ILE A 264 -3.48 5.73 -14.42
N VAL A 265 -4.25 5.75 -13.33
CA VAL A 265 -4.03 4.88 -12.17
C VAL A 265 -4.21 3.41 -12.54
N SER A 266 -5.21 3.06 -13.34
CA SER A 266 -5.42 1.67 -13.78
C SER A 266 -4.26 1.13 -14.60
N ARG A 267 -3.75 1.92 -15.55
CA ARG A 267 -2.59 1.56 -16.38
C ARG A 267 -1.31 1.43 -15.52
N ASN A 268 -1.12 2.34 -14.57
CA ASN A 268 0.03 2.27 -13.67
C ASN A 268 -0.01 1.02 -12.79
N ALA A 269 -1.18 0.66 -12.26
CA ALA A 269 -1.34 -0.54 -11.47
C ALA A 269 -1.09 -1.82 -12.29
N GLU A 270 -1.54 -1.87 -13.54
CA GLU A 270 -1.23 -3.00 -14.44
C GLU A 270 0.26 -3.11 -14.76
N ARG A 271 0.94 -1.98 -14.95
CA ARG A 271 2.39 -1.97 -15.15
C ARG A 271 3.15 -2.48 -13.93
N VAL A 272 2.72 -2.12 -12.72
CA VAL A 272 3.43 -2.42 -11.46
C VAL A 272 3.13 -3.84 -10.96
N PHE A 273 1.87 -4.26 -11.00
CA PHE A 273 1.42 -5.53 -10.44
C PHE A 273 1.21 -6.62 -11.49
N GLY A 274 1.22 -6.27 -12.78
CA GLY A 274 0.86 -7.17 -13.87
C GLY A 274 -0.65 -7.38 -14.00
N ALA A 275 -1.05 -8.34 -14.83
CA ALA A 275 -2.45 -8.72 -15.00
C ALA A 275 -3.00 -9.35 -13.70
N TRP A 276 -4.26 -9.07 -13.42
CA TRP A 276 -4.98 -9.49 -12.20
C TRP A 276 -5.71 -10.82 -12.40
#